data_ed531c3e0f184e708ea28747701e2e36
#
_entry.id   ed531c3e0f184e708ea28747701e2e36
#
_cell.length_a   1.000
_cell.length_b   1.000
_cell.length_c   1.000
_cell.angle_alpha   90.00
_cell.angle_beta   90.00
_cell.angle_gamma   90.00
#
_symmetry.space_group_name_H-M   'P 1'
#
loop_
_entity.id
_entity.type
_entity.pdbx_description
1 polymer ?
#
loop_
_entity_poly.entity_id
_entity_poly.type
_entity_poly.pdbx_seq_one_letter_code
_entity_poly.pdbx_strand_id
1 'polypeptide(L)'
;GSMMSASAIESAGYENLASDGVSFNDFIIELAPGIMLTIVPTFMMLKWMYADEFSGERIRDVEELEAKYGVKDVKMLKASGTVLTLVILGFFLNPVLHIPVSWVALVGAVVMLLVTDRHELEEPLEKVEWTTLIFFAGLFVLIHSLQHLGVISWIGDQVESAIIYFDEEYRFVAALVIVLWVSAIASAFIDNI
;
A
#
# COMPACT_ATOMS: atom_id res chain seq x y z
N GLY A 1 5.89 -12.68 5.15
CA GLY A 1 6.06 -11.36 5.75
C GLY A 1 5.59 -11.28 7.20
N SER A 2 4.41 -11.86 7.52
CA SER A 2 3.82 -11.75 8.86
C SER A 2 4.56 -12.51 9.97
N MET A 3 5.17 -13.65 9.68
CA MET A 3 5.84 -14.46 10.72
C MET A 3 7.16 -13.84 11.21
N MET A 4 7.94 -13.19 10.34
CA MET A 4 9.20 -12.54 10.77
C MET A 4 8.94 -11.23 11.52
N SER A 5 7.91 -10.47 11.13
CA SER A 5 7.50 -9.29 11.89
C SER A 5 6.95 -9.66 13.27
N ALA A 6 6.19 -10.75 13.39
CA ALA A 6 5.67 -11.24 14.65
C ALA A 6 6.80 -11.61 15.63
N SER A 7 7.80 -12.39 15.21
CA SER A 7 8.92 -12.77 16.07
C SER A 7 9.80 -11.59 16.49
N ALA A 8 10.01 -10.61 15.60
CA ALA A 8 10.74 -9.40 15.92
C ALA A 8 10.00 -8.51 16.93
N ILE A 9 8.68 -8.40 16.80
CA ILE A 9 7.81 -7.63 17.69
C ILE A 9 7.71 -8.32 19.05
N GLU A 10 7.61 -9.65 19.08
CA GLU A 10 7.60 -10.47 20.30
C GLU A 10 8.91 -10.33 21.07
N SER A 11 10.07 -10.38 20.38
CA SER A 11 11.38 -10.17 20.99
C SER A 11 11.58 -8.75 21.53
N ALA A 12 10.84 -7.77 21.00
CA ALA A 12 10.84 -6.39 21.49
C ALA A 12 9.89 -6.14 22.67
N GLY A 13 9.20 -7.18 23.18
CA GLY A 13 8.29 -7.09 24.32
C GLY A 13 6.88 -6.58 24.04
N TYR A 14 6.50 -6.54 22.77
CA TYR A 14 5.16 -6.15 22.32
C TYR A 14 4.31 -7.41 22.01
N GLU A 15 4.10 -8.27 22.99
CA GLU A 15 3.39 -9.53 22.82
C GLU A 15 1.99 -9.38 22.21
N ASN A 16 1.28 -8.29 22.51
CA ASN A 16 -0.07 -8.04 22.01
C ASN A 16 -0.12 -7.71 20.49
N LEU A 17 0.98 -7.22 19.92
CA LEU A 17 1.09 -6.93 18.50
C LEU A 17 1.65 -8.11 17.70
N ALA A 18 2.38 -9.02 18.36
CA ALA A 18 2.98 -10.19 17.73
C ALA A 18 1.94 -11.27 17.37
N SER A 19 0.86 -11.42 18.17
CA SER A 19 -0.14 -12.47 18.00
C SER A 19 -1.01 -12.24 16.75
N ASP A 20 -1.36 -10.99 16.45
CA ASP A 20 -2.31 -10.65 15.37
C ASP A 20 -1.64 -9.98 14.14
N GLY A 21 -0.36 -9.62 14.25
CA GLY A 21 0.35 -8.83 13.24
C GLY A 21 -0.17 -7.37 13.18
N VAL A 22 0.42 -6.57 12.30
CA VAL A 22 -0.06 -5.20 12.06
C VAL A 22 -1.33 -5.28 11.21
N SER A 23 -2.47 -4.86 11.77
CA SER A 23 -3.74 -4.84 11.03
C SER A 23 -3.76 -3.67 10.02
N PHE A 24 -4.65 -3.76 9.05
CA PHE A 24 -4.88 -2.67 8.09
C PHE A 24 -5.27 -1.36 8.80
N ASN A 25 -6.04 -1.45 9.87
CA ASN A 25 -6.45 -0.29 10.65
C ASN A 25 -5.29 0.36 11.40
N ASP A 26 -4.41 -0.44 12.01
CA ASP A 26 -3.22 0.06 12.72
C ASP A 26 -2.31 0.80 11.74
N PHE A 27 -2.11 0.22 10.55
CA PHE A 27 -1.33 0.84 9.49
C PHE A 27 -1.91 2.22 9.09
N ILE A 28 -3.24 2.32 8.92
CA ILE A 28 -3.87 3.60 8.58
C ILE A 28 -3.76 4.60 9.73
N ILE A 29 -4.06 4.20 10.96
CA ILE A 29 -4.07 5.10 12.12
C ILE A 29 -2.66 5.67 12.35
N GLU A 30 -1.63 4.86 12.23
CA GLU A 30 -0.25 5.29 12.45
C GLU A 30 0.31 6.14 11.30
N LEU A 31 -0.02 5.81 10.04
CA LEU A 31 0.50 6.54 8.89
C LEU A 31 -0.32 7.77 8.48
N ALA A 32 -1.65 7.76 8.68
CA ALA A 32 -2.51 8.83 8.21
C ALA A 32 -2.11 10.22 8.75
N PRO A 33 -1.74 10.39 10.04
CA PRO A 33 -1.31 11.69 10.53
C PRO A 33 -0.05 12.21 9.82
N GLY A 34 0.94 11.35 9.59
CA GLY A 34 2.16 11.69 8.86
C GLY A 34 1.88 12.09 7.41
N ILE A 35 1.04 11.32 6.73
CA ILE A 35 0.63 11.60 5.34
C ILE A 35 -0.12 12.93 5.26
N MET A 36 -1.08 13.17 6.15
CA MET A 36 -1.83 14.43 6.19
C MET A 36 -0.92 15.63 6.44
N LEU A 37 0.08 15.47 7.30
CA LEU A 37 1.06 16.51 7.58
C LEU A 37 1.95 16.83 6.37
N THR A 38 2.22 15.86 5.50
CA THR A 38 3.03 16.04 4.30
C THR A 38 2.23 16.51 3.09
N ILE A 39 0.94 16.17 2.97
CA ILE A 39 0.08 16.58 1.85
C ILE A 39 -0.03 18.11 1.77
N VAL A 40 -0.23 18.79 2.89
CA VAL A 40 -0.41 20.26 2.92
C VAL A 40 0.81 20.99 2.37
N PRO A 41 2.03 20.79 2.91
CA PRO A 41 3.22 21.45 2.36
C PRO A 41 3.53 21.03 0.91
N THR A 42 3.27 19.77 0.54
CA THR A 42 3.43 19.31 -0.84
C THR A 42 2.50 20.08 -1.79
N PHE A 43 1.24 20.24 -1.43
CA PHE A 43 0.28 21.01 -2.22
C PHE A 43 0.66 22.50 -2.30
N MET A 44 1.12 23.08 -1.18
CA MET A 44 1.62 24.46 -1.16
C MET A 44 2.84 24.63 -2.06
N MET A 45 3.78 23.70 -2.02
CA MET A 45 4.97 23.69 -2.87
C MET A 45 4.59 23.58 -4.35
N LEU A 46 3.69 22.66 -4.72
CA LEU A 46 3.20 22.53 -6.09
C LEU A 46 2.51 23.81 -6.57
N LYS A 47 1.64 24.38 -5.74
CA LYS A 47 0.97 25.64 -6.06
C LYS A 47 1.94 26.80 -6.25
N TRP A 48 3.03 26.81 -5.50
CA TRP A 48 4.07 27.84 -5.63
C TRP A 48 4.93 27.61 -6.88
N MET A 49 5.34 26.37 -7.15
CA MET A 49 6.15 26.02 -8.32
C MET A 49 5.41 26.24 -9.64
N TYR A 50 4.12 25.94 -9.67
CA TYR A 50 3.28 26.00 -10.87
C TYR A 50 2.24 27.13 -10.80
N ALA A 51 2.59 28.25 -10.14
CA ALA A 51 1.67 29.36 -9.92
C ALA A 51 1.08 29.92 -11.22
N ASP A 52 1.90 30.01 -12.27
CA ASP A 52 1.50 30.54 -13.58
C ASP A 52 0.52 29.59 -14.30
N GLU A 53 0.70 28.29 -14.17
CA GLU A 53 -0.19 27.29 -14.74
C GLU A 53 -1.52 27.19 -13.99
N PHE A 54 -1.51 27.35 -12.66
CA PHE A 54 -2.73 27.40 -11.85
C PHE A 54 -3.53 28.70 -12.03
N SER A 55 -2.91 29.77 -12.55
CA SER A 55 -3.57 31.04 -12.86
C SER A 55 -4.12 31.11 -14.29
N GLY A 56 -3.83 30.10 -15.11
CA GLY A 56 -4.31 29.96 -16.49
C GLY A 56 -5.84 29.91 -16.60
N GLU A 57 -6.33 30.13 -17.81
CA GLU A 57 -7.76 30.10 -18.11
C GLU A 57 -8.42 28.82 -17.58
N ARG A 58 -9.39 28.97 -16.71
CA ARG A 58 -10.24 27.87 -16.27
C ARG A 58 -10.85 27.23 -17.51
N ILE A 59 -10.74 25.93 -17.64
CA ILE A 59 -11.45 25.15 -18.65
C ILE A 59 -12.93 25.54 -18.53
N ARG A 60 -13.40 26.37 -19.47
CA ARG A 60 -14.76 26.91 -19.47
C ARG A 60 -15.78 25.94 -20.05
N ASP A 61 -15.29 24.88 -20.69
CA ASP A 61 -16.18 23.97 -21.43
C ASP A 61 -16.49 22.72 -20.59
N VAL A 62 -17.27 22.94 -19.53
CA VAL A 62 -17.79 21.84 -18.69
C VAL A 62 -18.71 20.95 -19.51
N GLU A 63 -19.44 21.51 -20.49
CA GLU A 63 -20.34 20.77 -21.37
C GLU A 63 -19.58 19.80 -22.28
N GLU A 64 -18.41 20.20 -22.82
CA GLU A 64 -17.56 19.32 -23.62
C GLU A 64 -16.95 18.21 -22.77
N LEU A 65 -16.52 18.52 -21.54
CA LEU A 65 -16.03 17.53 -20.58
C LEU A 65 -17.12 16.55 -20.16
N GLU A 66 -18.32 17.02 -19.90
CA GLU A 66 -19.48 16.20 -19.53
C GLU A 66 -19.91 15.30 -20.71
N ALA A 67 -19.89 15.81 -21.93
CA ALA A 67 -20.16 15.02 -23.12
C ALA A 67 -19.11 13.92 -23.36
N LYS A 68 -17.84 14.19 -23.05
CA LYS A 68 -16.73 13.26 -23.27
C LYS A 68 -16.52 12.26 -22.14
N TYR A 69 -16.66 12.70 -20.88
CA TYR A 69 -16.34 11.94 -19.68
C TYR A 69 -17.55 11.72 -18.77
N GLY A 70 -18.73 12.22 -19.13
CA GLY A 70 -19.96 12.06 -18.37
C GLY A 70 -20.30 10.59 -18.13
N VAL A 71 -20.94 10.34 -17.00
CA VAL A 71 -21.37 8.99 -16.61
C VAL A 71 -22.44 8.50 -17.57
N LYS A 72 -22.10 7.55 -18.43
CA LYS A 72 -23.03 6.96 -19.42
C LYS A 72 -24.01 5.99 -18.81
N ASP A 73 -23.58 5.21 -17.81
CA ASP A 73 -24.40 4.22 -17.12
C ASP A 73 -24.39 4.44 -15.60
N VAL A 74 -25.46 5.10 -15.13
CA VAL A 74 -25.65 5.38 -13.70
C VAL A 74 -25.94 4.10 -12.89
N LYS A 75 -26.53 3.06 -13.50
CA LYS A 75 -26.81 1.80 -12.81
C LYS A 75 -25.50 1.06 -12.54
N MET A 76 -24.64 0.98 -13.56
CA MET A 76 -23.31 0.39 -13.43
C MET A 76 -22.46 1.15 -12.42
N LEU A 77 -22.46 2.50 -12.45
CA LEU A 77 -21.76 3.31 -11.46
C LEU A 77 -22.23 3.02 -10.02
N LYS A 78 -23.55 2.93 -9.80
CA LYS A 78 -24.11 2.62 -8.48
C LYS A 78 -23.72 1.22 -8.02
N ALA A 79 -23.81 0.23 -8.90
CA ALA A 79 -23.45 -1.15 -8.60
C ALA A 79 -21.95 -1.26 -8.24
N SER A 80 -21.08 -0.69 -9.08
CA SER A 80 -19.63 -0.67 -8.85
C SER A 80 -19.28 0.10 -7.58
N GLY A 81 -19.90 1.25 -7.34
CA GLY A 81 -19.73 2.04 -6.13
C GLY A 81 -20.15 1.29 -4.88
N THR A 82 -21.23 0.52 -4.94
CA THR A 82 -21.68 -0.33 -3.82
C THR A 82 -20.68 -1.44 -3.52
N VAL A 83 -20.22 -2.16 -4.54
CA VAL A 83 -19.22 -3.23 -4.37
C VAL A 83 -17.92 -2.65 -3.81
N LEU A 84 -17.43 -1.52 -4.36
CA LEU A 84 -16.23 -0.86 -3.86
C LEU A 84 -16.37 -0.44 -2.39
N THR A 85 -17.52 0.12 -2.02
CA THR A 85 -17.80 0.50 -0.64
C THR A 85 -17.77 -0.72 0.29
N LEU A 86 -18.37 -1.84 -0.12
CA LEU A 86 -18.35 -3.08 0.65
C LEU A 86 -16.93 -3.65 0.81
N VAL A 87 -16.11 -3.57 -0.24
CA VAL A 87 -14.69 -3.97 -0.18
C VAL A 87 -13.91 -3.11 0.82
N ILE A 88 -14.09 -1.78 0.76
CA ILE A 88 -13.45 -0.85 1.70
C ILE A 88 -13.90 -1.15 3.14
N LEU A 89 -15.20 -1.34 3.36
CA LEU A 89 -15.71 -1.74 4.67
C LEU A 89 -15.11 -3.07 5.13
N GLY A 90 -14.95 -4.04 4.22
CA GLY A 90 -14.30 -5.31 4.50
C GLY A 90 -12.85 -5.16 4.95
N PHE A 91 -12.11 -4.19 4.41
CA PHE A 91 -10.75 -3.88 4.86
C PHE A 91 -10.73 -3.37 6.30
N PHE A 92 -11.65 -2.48 6.66
CA PHE A 92 -11.77 -1.98 8.03
C PHE A 92 -12.27 -3.04 9.03
N LEU A 93 -13.02 -4.02 8.57
CA LEU A 93 -13.50 -5.14 9.37
C LEU A 93 -12.48 -6.29 9.49
N ASN A 94 -11.32 -6.19 8.82
CA ASN A 94 -10.28 -7.21 8.87
C ASN A 94 -9.92 -7.67 10.30
N PRO A 95 -9.73 -6.79 11.31
CA PRO A 95 -9.39 -7.21 12.66
C PRO A 95 -10.47 -8.06 13.34
N VAL A 96 -11.73 -7.88 12.94
CA VAL A 96 -12.89 -8.61 13.51
C VAL A 96 -13.14 -9.92 12.77
N LEU A 97 -13.03 -9.86 11.43
CA LEU A 97 -13.34 -11.00 10.55
C LEU A 97 -12.17 -11.98 10.41
N HIS A 98 -10.95 -11.55 10.73
CA HIS A 98 -9.70 -12.32 10.54
C HIS A 98 -9.50 -12.81 9.09
N ILE A 99 -10.10 -12.12 8.11
CA ILE A 99 -9.98 -12.42 6.70
C ILE A 99 -8.88 -11.53 6.10
N PRO A 100 -7.84 -12.10 5.48
CA PRO A 100 -6.79 -11.31 4.83
C PRO A 100 -7.36 -10.30 3.84
N VAL A 101 -6.83 -9.07 3.84
CA VAL A 101 -7.25 -7.97 2.95
C VAL A 101 -7.21 -8.39 1.47
N SER A 102 -6.21 -9.22 1.10
CA SER A 102 -6.07 -9.79 -0.24
C SER A 102 -7.27 -10.64 -0.68
N TRP A 103 -7.85 -11.42 0.24
CA TRP A 103 -9.05 -12.19 -0.05
C TRP A 103 -10.28 -11.31 -0.24
N VAL A 104 -10.43 -10.28 0.60
CA VAL A 104 -11.54 -9.30 0.45
C VAL A 104 -11.44 -8.59 -0.90
N ALA A 105 -10.23 -8.16 -1.30
CA ALA A 105 -9.99 -7.54 -2.59
C ALA A 105 -10.30 -8.49 -3.76
N LEU A 106 -9.82 -9.74 -3.68
CA LEU A 106 -10.03 -10.73 -4.73
C LEU A 106 -11.53 -11.05 -4.92
N VAL A 107 -12.23 -11.32 -3.81
CA VAL A 107 -13.68 -11.58 -3.84
C VAL A 107 -14.42 -10.35 -4.38
N GLY A 108 -14.05 -9.16 -3.94
CA GLY A 108 -14.61 -7.90 -4.45
C GLY A 108 -14.41 -7.74 -5.96
N ALA A 109 -13.23 -8.05 -6.47
CA ALA A 109 -12.93 -8.00 -7.91
C ALA A 109 -13.81 -9.00 -8.70
N VAL A 110 -13.94 -10.23 -8.21
CA VAL A 110 -14.80 -11.25 -8.84
C VAL A 110 -16.27 -10.82 -8.83
N VAL A 111 -16.76 -10.30 -7.69
CA VAL A 111 -18.13 -9.79 -7.60
C VAL A 111 -18.32 -8.61 -8.53
N MET A 112 -17.36 -7.70 -8.62
CA MET A 112 -17.40 -6.56 -9.54
C MET A 112 -17.52 -7.03 -10.99
N LEU A 113 -16.71 -7.98 -11.42
CA LEU A 113 -16.80 -8.56 -12.77
C LEU A 113 -18.18 -9.16 -13.06
N LEU A 114 -18.72 -9.91 -12.11
CA LEU A 114 -20.03 -10.55 -12.28
C LEU A 114 -21.20 -9.56 -12.30
N VAL A 115 -21.09 -8.44 -11.59
CA VAL A 115 -22.13 -7.41 -11.51
C VAL A 115 -22.08 -6.45 -12.69
N THR A 116 -20.87 -6.17 -13.19
CA THR A 116 -20.66 -5.17 -14.25
C THR A 116 -21.06 -5.68 -15.62
N ASP A 117 -20.54 -6.83 -16.02
CA ASP A 117 -20.94 -7.46 -17.29
C ASP A 117 -20.73 -8.97 -17.28
N ARG A 118 -21.83 -9.71 -17.30
CA ARG A 118 -21.78 -11.18 -17.32
C ARG A 118 -21.47 -11.75 -18.70
N HIS A 119 -21.61 -10.96 -19.73
CA HIS A 119 -21.55 -11.45 -21.12
C HIS A 119 -20.22 -11.13 -21.80
N GLU A 120 -19.49 -10.11 -21.32
CA GLU A 120 -18.22 -9.66 -21.88
C GLU A 120 -17.10 -9.61 -20.82
N LEU A 121 -16.84 -10.74 -20.18
CA LEU A 121 -15.75 -10.86 -19.18
C LEU A 121 -14.35 -10.77 -19.82
N GLU A 122 -14.24 -10.98 -21.11
CA GLU A 122 -12.97 -10.95 -21.84
C GLU A 122 -12.35 -9.55 -21.80
N GLU A 123 -13.13 -8.49 -22.08
CA GLU A 123 -12.62 -7.13 -22.13
C GLU A 123 -12.00 -6.63 -20.79
N PRO A 124 -12.66 -6.81 -19.63
CA PRO A 124 -12.02 -6.49 -18.33
C PRO A 124 -10.79 -7.35 -18.02
N LEU A 125 -10.80 -8.64 -18.41
CA LEU A 125 -9.67 -9.55 -18.15
C LEU A 125 -8.46 -9.25 -19.03
N GLU A 126 -8.67 -8.76 -20.27
CA GLU A 126 -7.59 -8.29 -21.14
C GLU A 126 -6.90 -7.04 -20.58
N LYS A 127 -7.63 -6.20 -19.83
CA LYS A 127 -7.08 -4.99 -19.17
C LYS A 127 -6.24 -5.31 -17.92
N VAL A 128 -6.26 -6.55 -17.46
CA VAL A 128 -5.41 -6.98 -16.33
C VAL A 128 -3.95 -7.01 -16.79
N GLU A 129 -3.10 -6.33 -16.07
CA GLU A 129 -1.66 -6.31 -16.32
C GLU A 129 -0.99 -7.64 -15.89
N TRP A 130 -1.23 -8.70 -16.65
CA TRP A 130 -0.70 -10.03 -16.38
C TRP A 130 0.82 -10.06 -16.24
N THR A 131 1.51 -9.24 -17.01
CA THR A 131 2.98 -9.12 -16.95
C THR A 131 3.42 -8.64 -15.58
N THR A 132 2.74 -7.64 -15.03
CA THR A 132 3.00 -7.12 -13.69
C THR A 132 2.73 -8.17 -12.62
N LEU A 133 1.64 -8.93 -12.74
CA LEU A 133 1.32 -10.00 -11.78
C LEU A 133 2.38 -11.11 -11.80
N ILE A 134 2.84 -11.53 -12.99
CA ILE A 134 3.89 -12.54 -13.14
C ILE A 134 5.22 -12.02 -12.59
N PHE A 135 5.54 -10.74 -12.83
CA PHE A 135 6.72 -10.09 -12.26
C PHE A 135 6.71 -10.16 -10.74
N PHE A 136 5.60 -9.76 -10.09
CA PHE A 136 5.48 -9.85 -8.64
C PHE A 136 5.56 -11.28 -8.12
N ALA A 137 4.92 -12.23 -8.81
CA ALA A 137 5.04 -13.64 -8.45
C ALA A 137 6.51 -14.10 -8.46
N GLY A 138 7.26 -13.75 -9.50
CA GLY A 138 8.70 -14.03 -9.59
C GLY A 138 9.50 -13.34 -8.49
N LEU A 139 9.19 -12.08 -8.20
CA LEU A 139 9.83 -11.32 -7.12
C LEU A 139 9.60 -11.98 -5.75
N PHE A 140 8.38 -12.42 -5.45
CA PHE A 140 8.11 -13.12 -4.19
C PHE A 140 8.85 -14.44 -4.07
N VAL A 141 8.97 -15.21 -5.16
CA VAL A 141 9.78 -16.43 -5.19
C VAL A 141 11.25 -16.12 -4.91
N LEU A 142 11.78 -15.06 -5.53
CA LEU A 142 13.17 -14.61 -5.33
C LEU A 142 13.41 -14.19 -3.88
N ILE A 143 12.54 -13.35 -3.31
CA ILE A 143 12.63 -12.89 -1.92
C ILE A 143 12.56 -14.09 -0.97
N HIS A 144 11.65 -15.03 -1.19
CA HIS A 144 11.54 -16.24 -0.37
C HIS A 144 12.82 -17.10 -0.46
N SER A 145 13.41 -17.20 -1.64
CA SER A 145 14.66 -17.92 -1.84
C SER A 145 15.82 -17.26 -1.10
N LEU A 146 15.95 -15.92 -1.17
CA LEU A 146 16.96 -15.16 -0.43
C LEU A 146 16.79 -15.31 1.10
N GLN A 147 15.54 -15.36 1.56
CA GLN A 147 15.22 -15.62 2.96
C GLN A 147 15.67 -17.01 3.37
N HIS A 148 15.40 -18.02 2.54
CA HIS A 148 15.77 -19.40 2.82
C HIS A 148 17.30 -19.61 2.79
N LEU A 149 18.01 -18.86 1.96
CA LEU A 149 19.48 -18.86 1.90
C LEU A 149 20.13 -18.07 3.04
N GLY A 150 19.35 -17.44 3.93
CA GLY A 150 19.86 -16.68 5.06
C GLY A 150 20.41 -15.29 4.70
N VAL A 151 20.30 -14.85 3.45
CA VAL A 151 20.81 -13.53 3.02
C VAL A 151 20.10 -12.39 3.77
N ILE A 152 18.79 -12.51 3.94
CA ILE A 152 18.00 -11.50 4.64
C ILE A 152 18.38 -11.46 6.14
N SER A 153 18.58 -12.63 6.75
CA SER A 153 19.04 -12.72 8.16
C SER A 153 20.42 -12.11 8.30
N TRP A 154 21.35 -12.40 7.38
CA TRP A 154 22.68 -11.80 7.40
C TRP A 154 22.65 -10.26 7.33
N ILE A 155 21.78 -9.68 6.47
CA ILE A 155 21.57 -8.23 6.40
C ILE A 155 21.02 -7.71 7.76
N GLY A 156 20.05 -8.42 8.34
CA GLY A 156 19.49 -8.11 9.65
C GLY A 156 20.55 -8.06 10.74
N ASP A 157 21.44 -9.06 10.79
CA ASP A 157 22.54 -9.14 11.75
C ASP A 157 23.54 -7.96 11.61
N GLN A 158 23.78 -7.49 10.37
CA GLN A 158 24.61 -6.31 10.14
C GLN A 158 23.96 -5.03 10.69
N VAL A 159 22.65 -4.88 10.47
CA VAL A 159 21.86 -3.74 10.98
C VAL A 159 21.82 -3.78 12.51
N GLU A 160 21.58 -4.95 13.11
CA GLU A 160 21.57 -5.15 14.55
C GLU A 160 22.94 -4.80 15.15
N SER A 161 24.02 -5.28 14.56
CA SER A 161 25.38 -4.98 14.99
C SER A 161 25.69 -3.49 14.97
N ALA A 162 25.19 -2.79 13.93
CA ALA A 162 25.35 -1.34 13.85
C ALA A 162 24.55 -0.59 14.94
N ILE A 163 23.39 -1.11 15.31
CA ILE A 163 22.55 -0.53 16.37
C ILE A 163 23.16 -0.75 17.75
N ILE A 164 23.68 -1.94 18.01
CA ILE A 164 24.30 -2.31 19.30
C ILE A 164 25.56 -1.49 19.59
N TYR A 165 26.26 -0.97 18.58
CA TYR A 165 27.43 -0.11 18.74
C TYR A 165 27.14 1.18 19.51
N PHE A 166 25.87 1.62 19.56
CA PHE A 166 25.47 2.81 20.31
C PHE A 166 25.15 2.48 21.76
N ASP A 167 25.36 3.47 22.66
CA ASP A 167 25.01 3.37 24.06
C ASP A 167 23.50 3.11 24.23
N GLU A 168 23.10 2.42 25.30
CA GLU A 168 21.71 2.02 25.56
C GLU A 168 20.71 3.17 25.48
N GLU A 169 21.11 4.35 25.94
CA GLU A 169 20.28 5.56 25.93
C GLU A 169 19.92 6.03 24.51
N TYR A 170 20.85 5.86 23.55
CA TYR A 170 20.66 6.30 22.15
C TYR A 170 20.27 5.18 21.20
N ARG A 171 20.29 3.93 21.66
CA ARG A 171 20.09 2.73 20.83
C ARG A 171 18.76 2.75 20.09
N PHE A 172 17.69 3.19 20.75
CA PHE A 172 16.36 3.30 20.12
C PHE A 172 16.35 4.33 18.98
N VAL A 173 16.92 5.51 19.20
CA VAL A 173 16.99 6.56 18.17
C VAL A 173 17.91 6.12 17.02
N ALA A 174 19.03 5.50 17.34
CA ALA A 174 19.95 4.94 16.35
C ALA A 174 19.26 3.86 15.49
N ALA A 175 18.48 2.98 16.10
CA ALA A 175 17.71 1.96 15.40
C ALA A 175 16.73 2.60 14.42
N LEU A 176 15.93 3.59 14.86
CA LEU A 176 14.99 4.29 14.00
C LEU A 176 15.68 4.96 12.80
N VAL A 177 16.80 5.67 13.05
CA VAL A 177 17.54 6.36 11.99
C VAL A 177 18.18 5.37 11.01
N ILE A 178 18.84 4.32 11.52
CA ILE A 178 19.49 3.32 10.67
C ILE A 178 18.46 2.60 9.80
N VAL A 179 17.37 2.11 10.40
CA VAL A 179 16.30 1.41 9.65
C VAL A 179 15.65 2.34 8.63
N LEU A 180 15.39 3.60 9.01
CA LEU A 180 14.85 4.59 8.08
C LEU A 180 15.76 4.79 6.85
N TRP A 181 17.07 5.02 7.09
CA TRP A 181 18.02 5.25 6.00
C TRP A 181 18.25 4.00 5.16
N VAL A 182 18.42 2.84 5.78
CA VAL A 182 18.59 1.56 5.06
C VAL A 182 17.37 1.29 4.19
N SER A 183 16.16 1.48 4.73
CA SER A 183 14.91 1.30 3.97
C SER A 183 14.78 2.32 2.84
N ALA A 184 15.12 3.59 3.08
CA ALA A 184 15.06 4.64 2.07
C ALA A 184 16.06 4.38 0.93
N ILE A 185 17.28 3.97 1.24
CA ILE A 185 18.30 3.62 0.24
C ILE A 185 17.87 2.37 -0.53
N ALA A 186 17.44 1.33 0.17
CA ALA A 186 16.95 0.11 -0.46
C ALA A 186 15.78 0.39 -1.41
N SER A 187 14.82 1.22 -0.97
CA SER A 187 13.68 1.65 -1.80
C SER A 187 14.08 2.46 -3.03
N ALA A 188 15.19 3.20 -2.97
CA ALA A 188 15.68 3.97 -4.13
C ALA A 188 16.30 3.08 -5.23
N PHE A 189 16.84 1.91 -4.86
CA PHE A 189 17.45 0.95 -5.79
C PHE A 189 16.51 -0.18 -6.20
N ILE A 190 15.66 -0.61 -5.30
CA ILE A 190 14.61 -1.59 -5.56
C ILE A 190 13.43 -0.77 -6.03
N ASP A 191 13.09 -0.91 -7.30
CA ASP A 191 12.00 -0.19 -7.95
C ASP A 191 10.80 -0.08 -7.01
N ASN A 192 10.38 1.15 -6.77
CA ASN A 192 9.35 1.44 -5.79
C ASN A 192 7.98 1.17 -6.43
N ILE A 193 7.64 -0.11 -6.51
CA ILE A 193 6.41 -0.63 -7.10
C ILE A 193 5.32 -0.63 -6.04
#